data_6d3ea03861d1a0c6b37e2708a8c6849a
#
_entry.id   6d3ea03861d1a0c6b37e2708a8c6849a
#
_cell.length_a   1.000
_cell.length_b   1.000
_cell.length_c   1.000
_cell.angle_alpha   90.00
_cell.angle_beta   90.00
_cell.angle_gamma   90.00
#
_symmetry.space_group_name_H-M   'P 1'
#
loop_
_entity.id
_entity.type
_entity.pdbx_description
1 polymer ?
#
loop_
_entity_poly.entity_id
_entity_poly.type
_entity_poly.pdbx_seq_one_letter_code
_entity_poly.pdbx_strand_id
1 'polypeptide(L)'
;WAVYQTLEVLRRIFPYLTCDREITGNDPRACLYYDIKLCTAPCIGAISKEGYRQMISDLMEFLSGHSEPIIQRVEIEMQKASDEMRFEKAAALRDQLKAMQSIVERQKIVFGTDYADSDVIAMAREDGEACVQIFFIRGGKLIGREYFILEGTEDTTDNQVMGEFVKQFY
;
A
#
# COMPACT_ATOMS: atom_id res chain seq x y z
N TRP A 1 -6.03 2.19 -13.06
CA TRP A 1 -5.46 0.88 -13.38
C TRP A 1 -4.52 0.38 -12.26
N ALA A 2 -3.57 1.17 -11.78
CA ALA A 2 -2.64 0.79 -10.71
C ALA A 2 -3.35 0.37 -9.40
N VAL A 3 -4.40 1.08 -9.00
CA VAL A 3 -5.19 0.77 -7.79
C VAL A 3 -5.79 -0.63 -7.85
N TYR A 4 -6.37 -1.01 -8.99
CA TYR A 4 -6.96 -2.34 -9.16
C TYR A 4 -5.93 -3.46 -9.05
N GLN A 5 -4.73 -3.27 -9.62
CA GLN A 5 -3.63 -4.24 -9.48
C GLN A 5 -3.20 -4.40 -8.01
N THR A 6 -3.09 -3.29 -7.29
CA THR A 6 -2.76 -3.32 -5.86
C THR A 6 -3.82 -4.07 -5.06
N LEU A 7 -5.11 -3.81 -5.33
CA LEU A 7 -6.22 -4.51 -4.66
C LEU A 7 -6.24 -6.01 -4.98
N GLU A 8 -5.89 -6.43 -6.20
CA GLU A 8 -5.76 -7.86 -6.54
C GLU A 8 -4.66 -8.56 -5.75
N VAL A 9 -3.49 -7.90 -5.60
CA VAL A 9 -2.40 -8.44 -4.79
C VAL A 9 -2.80 -8.48 -3.32
N LEU A 10 -3.39 -7.40 -2.80
CA LEU A 10 -3.86 -7.34 -1.41
C LEU A 10 -4.91 -8.40 -1.11
N ARG A 11 -5.78 -8.74 -2.06
CA ARG A 11 -6.78 -9.80 -1.89
C ARG A 11 -6.18 -11.20 -1.78
N ARG A 12 -4.99 -11.43 -2.32
CA ARG A 12 -4.24 -12.69 -2.11
C ARG A 12 -3.61 -12.76 -0.72
N ILE A 13 -3.31 -11.60 -0.15
CA ILE A 13 -2.72 -11.47 1.19
C ILE A 13 -3.83 -11.49 2.25
N PHE A 14 -4.87 -10.70 2.03
CA PHE A 14 -6.04 -10.56 2.91
C PHE A 14 -7.28 -10.96 2.11
N PRO A 15 -7.72 -12.23 2.16
CA PRO A 15 -8.79 -12.73 1.29
C PRO A 15 -10.18 -12.24 1.75
N TYR A 16 -10.45 -10.94 1.58
CA TYR A 16 -11.73 -10.34 1.91
C TYR A 16 -12.81 -10.64 0.86
N LEU A 17 -14.06 -10.60 1.28
CA LEU A 17 -15.22 -10.82 0.40
C LEU A 17 -15.45 -9.60 -0.53
N THR A 18 -15.95 -9.89 -1.74
CA THR A 18 -16.32 -8.88 -2.73
C THR A 18 -17.71 -9.15 -3.32
N CYS A 19 -18.50 -10.03 -2.71
CA CYS A 19 -19.85 -10.33 -3.14
C CYS A 19 -20.88 -9.47 -2.40
N ASP A 20 -22.02 -9.22 -3.02
CA ASP A 20 -23.14 -8.40 -2.51
C ASP A 20 -24.21 -9.22 -1.78
N ARG A 21 -23.89 -10.48 -1.41
CA ARG A 21 -24.83 -11.34 -0.69
C ARG A 21 -24.89 -11.02 0.79
N GLU A 22 -26.01 -11.28 1.40
CA GLU A 22 -26.13 -11.27 2.86
C GLU A 22 -25.29 -12.41 3.47
N ILE A 23 -24.47 -12.09 4.46
CA ILE A 23 -23.56 -13.05 5.10
C ILE A 23 -24.20 -13.56 6.38
N THR A 24 -24.82 -14.73 6.29
CA THR A 24 -25.49 -15.40 7.43
C THR A 24 -24.61 -16.43 8.15
N GLY A 25 -23.52 -16.87 7.51
CA GLY A 25 -22.65 -17.94 8.02
C GLY A 25 -23.19 -19.35 7.82
N ASN A 26 -24.35 -19.51 7.16
CA ASN A 26 -25.07 -20.79 7.03
C ASN A 26 -25.32 -21.18 5.56
N ASP A 27 -24.62 -20.60 4.61
CA ASP A 27 -24.76 -20.98 3.21
C ASP A 27 -24.37 -22.47 3.03
N PRO A 28 -25.04 -23.22 2.15
CA PRO A 28 -24.81 -24.66 1.99
C PRO A 28 -23.45 -24.98 1.37
N ARG A 29 -22.84 -24.03 0.66
CA ARG A 29 -21.51 -24.20 0.07
C ARG A 29 -20.82 -22.84 -0.17
N ALA A 30 -19.48 -22.86 -0.14
CA ALA A 30 -18.67 -21.73 -0.56
C ALA A 30 -18.76 -21.50 -2.07
N CYS A 31 -18.40 -20.31 -2.50
CA CYS A 31 -18.22 -20.00 -3.92
C CYS A 31 -16.76 -20.24 -4.37
N LEU A 32 -16.53 -20.18 -5.69
CA LEU A 32 -15.20 -20.37 -6.30
C LEU A 32 -14.08 -19.55 -5.65
N TYR A 33 -14.37 -18.33 -5.16
CA TYR A 33 -13.34 -17.50 -4.52
C TYR A 33 -12.74 -18.10 -3.25
N TYR A 34 -13.47 -18.95 -2.55
CA TYR A 34 -12.94 -19.72 -1.43
C TYR A 34 -11.96 -20.79 -1.91
N ASP A 35 -12.35 -21.54 -2.94
CA ASP A 35 -11.52 -22.61 -3.48
C ASP A 35 -10.18 -22.11 -4.05
N ILE A 36 -10.20 -20.94 -4.68
CA ILE A 36 -8.99 -20.27 -5.20
C ILE A 36 -8.32 -19.34 -4.16
N LYS A 37 -8.71 -19.42 -2.88
CA LYS A 37 -8.12 -18.70 -1.75
C LYS A 37 -8.15 -17.15 -1.85
N LEU A 38 -9.13 -16.60 -2.55
CA LEU A 38 -9.38 -15.17 -2.66
C LEU A 38 -10.52 -14.67 -1.74
N CYS A 39 -11.07 -15.55 -0.89
CA CYS A 39 -12.09 -15.22 0.11
C CYS A 39 -12.00 -16.23 1.26
N THR A 40 -12.19 -15.76 2.49
CA THR A 40 -12.23 -16.60 3.71
C THR A 40 -13.57 -17.29 3.94
N ALA A 41 -14.53 -17.12 3.03
CA ALA A 41 -15.88 -17.69 3.05
C ALA A 41 -16.65 -17.49 4.38
N PRO A 42 -16.86 -16.26 4.84
CA PRO A 42 -17.68 -15.99 6.01
C PRO A 42 -19.15 -16.43 5.80
N CYS A 43 -19.60 -16.56 4.55
CA CYS A 43 -20.96 -17.00 4.21
C CYS A 43 -21.28 -18.43 4.66
N ILE A 44 -20.28 -19.31 4.72
CA ILE A 44 -20.42 -20.69 5.24
C ILE A 44 -19.86 -20.85 6.66
N GLY A 45 -19.50 -19.76 7.33
CA GLY A 45 -18.90 -19.80 8.66
C GLY A 45 -17.47 -20.36 8.71
N ALA A 46 -16.73 -20.39 7.58
CA ALA A 46 -15.36 -20.90 7.53
C ALA A 46 -14.36 -20.01 8.30
N ILE A 47 -14.73 -18.77 8.57
CA ILE A 47 -14.03 -17.85 9.46
C ILE A 47 -15.02 -17.26 10.47
N SER A 48 -14.59 -17.06 11.72
CA SER A 48 -15.41 -16.37 12.73
C SER A 48 -15.52 -14.88 12.42
N LYS A 49 -16.53 -14.22 12.98
CA LYS A 49 -16.73 -12.77 12.86
C LYS A 49 -15.54 -12.00 13.40
N GLU A 50 -14.98 -12.45 14.50
CA GLU A 50 -13.79 -11.88 15.15
C GLU A 50 -12.56 -12.03 14.25
N GLY A 51 -12.33 -13.23 13.72
CA GLY A 51 -11.22 -13.53 12.80
C GLY A 51 -11.30 -12.70 11.51
N TYR A 52 -12.52 -12.53 10.97
CA TYR A 52 -12.72 -11.68 9.79
C TYR A 52 -12.44 -10.20 10.09
N ARG A 53 -12.93 -9.70 11.24
CA ARG A 53 -12.65 -8.32 11.67
C ARG A 53 -11.16 -8.07 11.87
N GLN A 54 -10.45 -9.02 12.48
CA GLN A 54 -9.01 -8.92 12.67
C GLN A 54 -8.29 -8.83 11.32
N MET A 55 -8.64 -9.68 10.36
CA MET A 55 -8.08 -9.64 9.00
C MET A 55 -8.32 -8.28 8.32
N ILE A 56 -9.51 -7.69 8.48
CA ILE A 56 -9.80 -6.36 7.91
C ILE A 56 -9.01 -5.27 8.65
N SER A 57 -8.86 -5.36 9.99
CA SER A 57 -8.01 -4.44 10.75
C SER A 57 -6.56 -4.50 10.28
N ASP A 58 -6.03 -5.70 10.07
CA ASP A 58 -4.68 -5.91 9.55
C ASP A 58 -4.50 -5.31 8.15
N LEU A 59 -5.50 -5.47 7.28
CA LEU A 59 -5.51 -4.83 5.96
C LEU A 59 -5.48 -3.30 6.06
N MET A 60 -6.26 -2.73 6.96
CA MET A 60 -6.31 -1.28 7.19
C MET A 60 -4.96 -0.76 7.72
N GLU A 61 -4.36 -1.43 8.70
CA GLU A 61 -3.04 -1.09 9.22
C GLU A 61 -1.97 -1.19 8.15
N PHE A 62 -1.99 -2.26 7.35
CA PHE A 62 -1.07 -2.44 6.22
C PHE A 62 -1.17 -1.29 5.21
N LEU A 63 -2.40 -0.89 4.82
CA LEU A 63 -2.66 0.23 3.91
C LEU A 63 -2.26 1.59 4.51
N SER A 64 -2.37 1.75 5.82
CA SER A 64 -1.91 2.93 6.55
C SER A 64 -0.38 2.99 6.71
N GLY A 65 0.33 1.93 6.25
CA GLY A 65 1.78 1.84 6.25
C GLY A 65 2.39 1.23 7.51
N HIS A 66 1.58 0.79 8.45
CA HIS A 66 2.03 0.02 9.61
C HIS A 66 2.16 -1.46 9.24
N SER A 67 3.00 -1.76 8.23
CA SER A 67 3.13 -3.12 7.68
C SER A 67 4.03 -4.03 8.52
N GLU A 68 4.99 -3.46 9.26
CA GLU A 68 6.02 -4.22 9.98
C GLU A 68 5.46 -5.22 11.01
N PRO A 69 4.52 -4.83 11.91
CA PRO A 69 3.96 -5.78 12.88
C PRO A 69 3.21 -6.94 12.23
N ILE A 70 2.59 -6.69 11.06
CA ILE A 70 1.83 -7.70 10.32
C ILE A 70 2.80 -8.67 9.67
N ILE A 71 3.87 -8.17 9.04
CA ILE A 71 4.93 -8.97 8.43
C ILE A 71 5.56 -9.90 9.48
N GLN A 72 5.96 -9.38 10.64
CA GLN A 72 6.53 -10.18 11.72
C GLN A 72 5.58 -11.28 12.20
N ARG A 73 4.29 -11.00 12.32
CA ARG A 73 3.30 -12.00 12.71
C ARG A 73 3.19 -13.13 11.68
N VAL A 74 3.16 -12.80 10.38
CA VAL A 74 3.13 -13.80 9.30
C VAL A 74 4.41 -14.63 9.28
N GLU A 75 5.58 -14.04 9.55
CA GLU A 75 6.84 -14.77 9.70
C GLU A 75 6.81 -15.79 10.84
N ILE A 76 6.33 -15.37 12.01
CA ILE A 76 6.18 -16.25 13.17
C ILE A 76 5.22 -17.41 12.88
N GLU A 77 4.09 -17.13 12.23
CA GLU A 77 3.13 -18.17 11.84
C GLU A 77 3.70 -19.12 10.78
N MET A 78 4.48 -18.63 9.85
CA MET A 78 5.18 -19.43 8.84
C MET A 78 6.17 -20.38 9.51
N GLN A 79 7.00 -19.86 10.41
CA GLN A 79 7.96 -20.68 11.15
C GLN A 79 7.25 -21.76 11.97
N LYS A 80 6.21 -21.39 12.72
CA LYS A 80 5.40 -22.35 13.49
C LYS A 80 4.79 -23.45 12.61
N ALA A 81 4.26 -23.08 11.43
CA ALA A 81 3.72 -24.06 10.51
C ALA A 81 4.79 -25.02 9.97
N SER A 82 6.02 -24.52 9.75
CA SER A 82 7.17 -25.33 9.36
C SER A 82 7.60 -26.29 10.47
N ASP A 83 7.71 -25.82 11.71
CA ASP A 83 8.10 -26.63 12.87
C ASP A 83 7.08 -27.75 13.15
N GLU A 84 5.79 -27.48 12.89
CA GLU A 84 4.69 -28.46 12.97
C GLU A 84 4.60 -29.36 11.72
N MET A 85 5.59 -29.31 10.80
CA MET A 85 5.64 -30.05 9.53
C MET A 85 4.44 -29.79 8.58
N ARG A 86 3.74 -28.68 8.76
CA ARG A 86 2.62 -28.25 7.89
C ARG A 86 3.16 -27.45 6.70
N PHE A 87 3.93 -28.13 5.85
CA PHE A 87 4.70 -27.49 4.78
C PHE A 87 3.87 -26.74 3.74
N GLU A 88 2.67 -27.22 3.42
CA GLU A 88 1.76 -26.51 2.50
C GLU A 88 1.30 -25.17 3.08
N LYS A 89 0.98 -25.14 4.40
CA LYS A 89 0.64 -23.90 5.09
C LYS A 89 1.83 -22.95 5.18
N ALA A 90 3.02 -23.47 5.51
CA ALA A 90 4.25 -22.67 5.56
C ALA A 90 4.58 -22.07 4.19
N ALA A 91 4.43 -22.86 3.10
CA ALA A 91 4.63 -22.34 1.75
C ALA A 91 3.65 -21.23 1.37
N ALA A 92 2.36 -21.37 1.71
CA ALA A 92 1.35 -20.33 1.48
C ALA A 92 1.68 -19.03 2.24
N LEU A 93 2.11 -19.13 3.51
CA LEU A 93 2.51 -17.98 4.32
C LEU A 93 3.79 -17.32 3.79
N ARG A 94 4.76 -18.10 3.30
CA ARG A 94 5.97 -17.58 2.64
C ARG A 94 5.62 -16.77 1.39
N ASP A 95 4.70 -17.28 0.57
CA ASP A 95 4.30 -16.60 -0.66
C ASP A 95 3.51 -15.31 -0.35
N GLN A 96 2.69 -15.34 0.71
CA GLN A 96 2.02 -14.16 1.26
C GLN A 96 3.05 -13.12 1.74
N LEU A 97 4.06 -13.54 2.49
CA LEU A 97 5.14 -12.69 2.99
C LEU A 97 5.91 -12.01 1.86
N LYS A 98 6.29 -12.77 0.82
CA LYS A 98 6.94 -12.22 -0.38
C LYS A 98 6.09 -11.16 -1.08
N ALA A 99 4.78 -11.39 -1.18
CA ALA A 99 3.86 -10.43 -1.77
C ALA A 99 3.77 -9.14 -0.93
N MET A 100 3.70 -9.24 0.41
CA MET A 100 3.73 -8.10 1.32
C MET A 100 5.02 -7.29 1.16
N GLN A 101 6.17 -7.94 1.21
CA GLN A 101 7.49 -7.32 1.07
C GLN A 101 7.62 -6.60 -0.28
N SER A 102 7.16 -7.21 -1.37
CA SER A 102 7.16 -6.58 -2.71
C SER A 102 6.33 -5.30 -2.77
N ILE A 103 5.20 -5.23 -2.05
CA ILE A 103 4.38 -4.00 -1.97
C ILE A 103 5.15 -2.93 -1.18
N VAL A 104 5.68 -3.30 -0.01
CA VAL A 104 6.44 -2.40 0.86
C VAL A 104 7.70 -1.87 0.16
N GLU A 105 8.42 -2.71 -0.58
CA GLU A 105 9.60 -2.31 -1.34
C GLU A 105 9.31 -1.30 -2.44
N ARG A 106 8.18 -1.43 -3.12
CA ARG A 106 7.74 -0.44 -4.13
C ARG A 106 7.37 0.92 -3.51
N GLN A 107 7.06 0.95 -2.21
CA GLN A 107 6.75 2.15 -1.45
C GLN A 107 7.99 2.78 -0.78
N LYS A 108 9.19 2.24 -1.00
CA LYS A 108 10.45 2.61 -0.33
C LYS A 108 11.11 3.92 -0.78
N ILE A 109 10.33 4.96 -1.07
CA ILE A 109 10.82 6.31 -0.81
C ILE A 109 10.19 6.72 0.55
N VAL A 110 10.71 6.15 1.63
CA VAL A 110 10.35 6.51 2.99
C VAL A 110 11.39 7.50 3.49
N PHE A 111 11.01 8.75 3.63
CA PHE A 111 11.73 9.68 4.49
C PHE A 111 11.37 9.27 5.93
N GLY A 112 12.33 8.97 6.77
CA GLY A 112 12.18 8.38 8.11
C GLY A 112 10.96 8.81 8.94
N THR A 113 10.68 8.12 10.02
CA THR A 113 9.45 8.23 10.84
C THR A 113 9.21 9.59 11.51
N ASP A 114 10.17 10.52 11.47
CA ASP A 114 10.12 11.81 12.15
C ASP A 114 9.76 13.01 11.22
N TYR A 115 9.41 12.77 9.97
CA TYR A 115 9.02 13.85 9.07
C TYR A 115 7.54 14.18 9.21
N ALA A 116 7.27 15.44 9.61
CA ALA A 116 5.96 16.06 9.46
C ALA A 116 5.53 16.03 7.97
N ASP A 117 4.24 16.14 7.74
CA ASP A 117 3.70 16.33 6.39
C ASP A 117 4.42 17.50 5.72
N SER A 118 5.03 17.26 4.59
CA SER A 118 5.87 18.23 3.90
C SER A 118 5.82 18.05 2.39
N ASP A 119 6.03 19.13 1.68
CA ASP A 119 6.23 19.12 0.24
C ASP A 119 7.69 19.52 -0.04
N VAL A 120 8.39 18.68 -0.79
CA VAL A 120 9.77 18.95 -1.20
C VAL A 120 9.74 19.45 -2.64
N ILE A 121 10.23 20.67 -2.85
CA ILE A 121 10.25 21.32 -4.15
C ILE A 121 11.70 21.44 -4.61
N ALA A 122 11.97 20.98 -5.83
CA ALA A 122 13.27 21.12 -6.49
C ALA A 122 13.11 21.81 -7.84
N MET A 123 14.09 22.60 -8.26
CA MET A 123 14.10 23.27 -9.53
C MET A 123 15.43 23.04 -10.26
N ALA A 124 15.34 22.80 -11.55
CA ALA A 124 16.47 22.82 -12.47
C ALA A 124 16.18 23.81 -13.61
N ARG A 125 17.20 24.51 -14.11
CA ARG A 125 17.07 25.47 -15.22
C ARG A 125 18.04 25.14 -16.32
N GLU A 126 17.57 25.29 -17.55
CA GLU A 126 18.37 25.17 -18.76
C GLU A 126 17.71 26.00 -19.87
N ASP A 127 18.52 26.73 -20.65
CA ASP A 127 18.11 27.46 -21.85
C ASP A 127 16.86 28.35 -21.70
N GLY A 128 16.72 29.06 -20.56
CA GLY A 128 15.58 29.96 -20.31
C GLY A 128 14.31 29.28 -19.81
N GLU A 129 14.32 27.99 -19.67
CA GLU A 129 13.26 27.21 -19.05
C GLU A 129 13.63 26.79 -17.63
N ALA A 130 12.64 26.67 -16.74
CA ALA A 130 12.80 26.10 -15.42
C ALA A 130 11.83 24.91 -15.24
N CYS A 131 12.36 23.75 -14.90
CA CYS A 131 11.58 22.60 -14.48
C CYS A 131 11.47 22.59 -12.95
N VAL A 132 10.26 22.75 -12.43
CA VAL A 132 9.98 22.65 -10.99
C VAL A 132 9.31 21.31 -10.72
N GLN A 133 9.87 20.52 -9.81
CA GLN A 133 9.31 19.25 -9.39
C GLN A 133 8.91 19.30 -7.91
N ILE A 134 7.70 18.83 -7.61
CA ILE A 134 7.17 18.74 -6.24
C ILE A 134 7.03 17.27 -5.87
N PHE A 135 7.43 16.93 -4.66
CA PHE A 135 7.21 15.64 -4.02
C PHE A 135 6.33 15.84 -2.78
N PHE A 136 5.18 15.21 -2.76
CA PHE A 136 4.24 15.26 -1.64
C PHE A 136 4.57 14.16 -0.64
N ILE A 137 4.97 14.56 0.56
CA ILE A 137 5.31 13.63 1.65
C ILE A 137 4.26 13.77 2.74
N ARG A 138 3.61 12.65 3.11
CA ARG A 138 2.63 12.58 4.18
C ARG A 138 2.91 11.35 5.03
N GLY A 139 2.98 11.55 6.36
CA GLY A 139 3.32 10.49 7.30
C GLY A 139 4.66 9.82 6.98
N GLY A 140 5.67 10.59 6.52
CA GLY A 140 6.98 10.08 6.12
C GLY A 140 7.01 9.29 4.81
N LYS A 141 5.93 9.31 4.00
CA LYS A 141 5.83 8.59 2.73
C LYS A 141 5.63 9.54 1.56
N LEU A 142 6.28 9.24 0.44
CA LEU A 142 6.01 9.91 -0.82
C LEU A 142 4.66 9.43 -1.38
N ILE A 143 3.64 10.30 -1.34
CA ILE A 143 2.30 9.99 -1.82
C ILE A 143 2.05 10.41 -3.28
N GLY A 144 2.87 11.33 -3.81
CA GLY A 144 2.74 11.80 -5.18
C GLY A 144 3.89 12.70 -5.60
N ARG A 145 3.97 12.93 -6.90
CA ARG A 145 4.88 13.91 -7.49
C ARG A 145 4.21 14.61 -8.67
N GLU A 146 4.51 15.90 -8.83
CA GLU A 146 4.12 16.70 -9.98
C GLU A 146 5.33 17.45 -10.52
N TYR A 147 5.28 17.86 -11.79
CA TYR A 147 6.31 18.70 -12.38
C TYR A 147 5.66 19.77 -13.25
N PHE A 148 6.33 20.91 -13.34
CA PHE A 148 5.91 22.09 -14.10
C PHE A 148 7.09 22.60 -14.90
N ILE A 149 6.83 22.97 -16.15
CA ILE A 149 7.82 23.68 -17.00
C ILE A 149 7.41 25.14 -17.03
N LEU A 150 8.32 26.01 -16.64
CA LEU A 150 8.17 27.46 -16.63
C LEU A 150 9.04 28.03 -17.74
N GLU A 151 8.44 28.78 -18.66
CA GLU A 151 9.12 29.44 -19.78
C GLU A 151 9.40 30.91 -19.45
N GLY A 152 10.37 31.52 -20.16
CA GLY A 152 10.66 32.94 -20.03
C GLY A 152 11.35 33.30 -18.70
N THR A 153 12.20 32.43 -18.22
CA THR A 153 12.89 32.62 -16.93
C THR A 153 14.29 33.23 -17.08
N GLU A 154 14.73 33.64 -18.30
CA GLU A 154 16.10 34.06 -18.60
C GLU A 154 16.57 35.23 -17.73
N ASP A 155 15.73 36.26 -17.54
CA ASP A 155 16.05 37.48 -16.81
C ASP A 155 15.74 37.43 -15.31
N THR A 156 15.36 36.24 -14.77
CA THR A 156 14.96 36.07 -13.38
C THR A 156 15.97 35.23 -12.61
N THR A 157 16.09 35.48 -11.30
CA THR A 157 16.93 34.64 -10.42
C THR A 157 16.15 33.40 -9.97
N ASP A 158 16.87 32.33 -9.58
CA ASP A 158 16.27 31.10 -9.06
C ASP A 158 15.33 31.35 -7.88
N ASN A 159 15.72 32.27 -6.99
CA ASN A 159 14.89 32.64 -5.83
C ASN A 159 13.58 33.32 -6.25
N GLN A 160 13.62 34.14 -7.30
CA GLN A 160 12.43 34.82 -7.83
C GLN A 160 11.48 33.79 -8.49
N VAL A 161 12.03 32.94 -9.36
CA VAL A 161 11.25 31.89 -10.03
C VAL A 161 10.59 30.98 -8.99
N MET A 162 11.36 30.50 -8.03
CA MET A 162 10.82 29.62 -6.97
C MET A 162 9.80 30.34 -6.09
N GLY A 163 10.07 31.60 -5.71
CA GLY A 163 9.18 32.41 -4.91
C GLY A 163 7.81 32.66 -5.57
N GLU A 164 7.82 33.00 -6.86
CA GLU A 164 6.59 33.20 -7.63
C GLU A 164 5.86 31.87 -7.86
N PHE A 165 6.60 30.80 -8.15
CA PHE A 165 6.00 29.47 -8.27
C PHE A 165 5.24 29.05 -7.00
N VAL A 166 5.88 29.16 -5.84
CA VAL A 166 5.25 28.77 -4.56
C VAL A 166 4.00 29.60 -4.27
N LYS A 167 4.02 30.92 -4.53
CA LYS A 167 2.86 31.80 -4.34
C LYS A 167 1.67 31.47 -5.26
N GLN A 168 1.95 30.92 -6.44
CA GLN A 168 0.88 30.57 -7.39
C GLN A 168 0.36 29.16 -7.15
N PHE A 169 1.20 28.28 -6.63
CA PHE A 169 0.84 26.89 -6.39
C PHE A 169 0.04 26.70 -5.09
N TYR A 170 0.35 27.47 -4.04
CA TYR A 170 -0.31 27.46 -2.75
C TYR A 170 -1.18 28.70 -2.50
#